data_12d1673bef585e1242505f02d79a3562
#
_entry.id   12d1673bef585e1242505f02d79a3562
#
_cell.length_a   1.000
_cell.length_b   1.000
_cell.length_c   1.000
_cell.angle_alpha   90.00
_cell.angle_beta   90.00
_cell.angle_gamma   90.00
#
_symmetry.space_group_name_H-M   'P 1'
#
loop_
_entity.id
_entity.type
_entity.pdbx_description
1 polymer ?
#
loop_
_entity_poly.entity_id
_entity_poly.type
_entity_poly.pdbx_seq_one_letter_code
_entity_poly.pdbx_strand_id
1 'polypeptide(L)'
;MKKTIISLMLLSVFSGTAIAQNEILNSGNIKVNIDNLRNSEGFVGVALFVARDGFPDKSEHALVGKRVPAGDHCVVMFENVPYGCYAVSVLHDENSNGKMDKTFIGIPKEGFGTSNNPKIRMGPPSFAESKFELDSKELTLHINMNYLNQRSIQQQQ
;
A
#
# COMPACT_ATOMS: atom_id res chain seq x y z
N MET A 1 57.97 35.67 -31.07
CA MET A 1 56.79 35.04 -31.56
C MET A 1 56.26 34.10 -30.43
N LYS A 2 55.32 34.56 -29.65
CA LYS A 2 54.72 33.78 -28.56
C LYS A 2 53.30 33.27 -29.01
N LYS A 3 53.12 31.96 -29.12
CA LYS A 3 51.83 31.34 -29.47
C LYS A 3 51.07 31.15 -28.19
N THR A 4 49.94 31.84 -28.06
CA THR A 4 48.97 31.67 -26.96
C THR A 4 48.04 30.52 -27.33
N ILE A 5 48.02 29.44 -26.52
CA ILE A 5 47.11 28.34 -26.65
C ILE A 5 45.90 28.67 -25.75
N ILE A 6 44.76 28.93 -26.37
CA ILE A 6 43.48 29.09 -25.67
C ILE A 6 42.91 27.68 -25.45
N SER A 7 42.90 27.27 -24.19
CA SER A 7 42.26 26.01 -23.76
C SER A 7 40.74 26.21 -23.74
N LEU A 8 40.05 25.48 -24.62
CA LEU A 8 38.59 25.40 -24.65
C LEU A 8 38.14 24.39 -23.60
N MET A 9 37.72 24.90 -22.46
CA MET A 9 37.14 24.07 -21.40
C MET A 9 35.67 23.78 -21.72
N LEU A 10 35.39 22.54 -22.12
CA LEU A 10 34.09 22.08 -22.53
C LEU A 10 33.19 21.91 -21.32
N LEU A 11 32.06 22.59 -21.34
CA LEU A 11 30.96 22.54 -20.40
C LEU A 11 30.21 21.23 -20.58
N SER A 12 30.35 20.27 -19.65
CA SER A 12 29.54 19.06 -19.57
C SER A 12 28.90 18.94 -18.20
N VAL A 13 27.88 19.73 -17.95
CA VAL A 13 26.98 19.52 -16.80
C VAL A 13 25.57 19.91 -17.25
N PHE A 14 24.65 18.95 -17.33
CA PHE A 14 23.23 19.11 -17.14
C PHE A 14 22.41 18.00 -17.85
N SER A 15 22.47 16.78 -17.34
CA SER A 15 21.50 15.76 -17.76
C SER A 15 20.76 15.09 -16.57
N GLY A 16 21.18 15.35 -15.33
CA GLY A 16 20.62 14.66 -14.18
C GLY A 16 19.33 15.26 -13.59
N THR A 17 19.13 16.57 -13.78
CA THR A 17 18.02 17.29 -13.12
C THR A 17 16.68 17.14 -13.84
N ALA A 18 16.68 16.94 -15.16
CA ALA A 18 15.46 16.86 -15.95
C ALA A 18 14.65 15.55 -15.70
N ILE A 19 15.34 14.44 -15.44
CA ILE A 19 14.67 13.13 -15.20
C ILE A 19 13.98 13.14 -13.84
N ALA A 20 14.66 13.59 -12.78
CA ALA A 20 14.09 13.66 -11.45
C ALA A 20 12.89 14.62 -11.36
N GLN A 21 12.93 15.73 -12.09
CA GLN A 21 11.85 16.73 -12.13
C GLN A 21 10.62 16.21 -12.89
N ASN A 22 10.81 15.36 -13.90
CA ASN A 22 9.71 14.74 -14.65
C ASN A 22 9.01 13.64 -13.83
N GLU A 23 9.74 12.89 -13.01
CA GLU A 23 9.14 11.90 -12.09
C GLU A 23 8.25 12.56 -11.03
N ILE A 24 8.66 13.71 -10.47
CA ILE A 24 7.87 14.47 -9.50
C ILE A 24 6.58 15.04 -10.14
N LEU A 25 6.61 15.39 -11.42
CA LEU A 25 5.43 15.89 -12.14
C LEU A 25 4.36 14.81 -12.35
N ASN A 26 4.77 13.54 -12.42
CA ASN A 26 3.89 12.39 -12.67
C ASN A 26 3.75 11.47 -11.43
N SER A 27 3.67 12.08 -10.25
CA SER A 27 3.45 11.37 -8.99
C SER A 27 2.37 12.03 -8.17
N GLY A 28 1.78 11.25 -7.27
CA GLY A 28 0.75 11.70 -6.34
C GLY A 28 0.92 11.05 -4.97
N ASN A 29 0.06 11.45 -4.05
CA ASN A 29 -0.01 10.90 -2.70
C ASN A 29 -1.26 10.04 -2.56
N ILE A 30 -1.12 8.90 -1.89
CA ILE A 30 -2.24 8.01 -1.57
C ILE A 30 -2.47 8.07 -0.06
N LYS A 31 -3.62 8.59 0.34
CA LYS A 31 -4.10 8.57 1.71
C LYS A 31 -5.00 7.36 1.90
N VAL A 32 -4.66 6.47 2.83
CA VAL A 32 -5.46 5.29 3.18
C VAL A 32 -6.06 5.51 4.56
N ASN A 33 -7.38 5.66 4.62
CA ASN A 33 -8.14 5.61 5.85
C ASN A 33 -8.60 4.17 6.09
N ILE A 34 -8.31 3.64 7.27
CA ILE A 34 -8.66 2.28 7.66
C ILE A 34 -9.79 2.36 8.67
N ASP A 35 -10.94 1.82 8.30
CA ASP A 35 -12.18 1.91 9.06
C ASP A 35 -12.58 0.53 9.62
N ASN A 36 -13.39 0.53 10.70
CA ASN A 36 -13.96 -0.66 11.31
C ASN A 36 -12.92 -1.64 11.91
N LEU A 37 -11.88 -1.12 12.55
CA LEU A 37 -11.06 -1.95 13.44
C LEU A 37 -11.92 -2.41 14.62
N ARG A 38 -11.81 -3.70 15.01
CA ARG A 38 -12.60 -4.25 16.11
C ARG A 38 -12.04 -3.92 17.49
N ASN A 39 -10.77 -3.53 17.56
CA ASN A 39 -10.08 -3.08 18.78
C ASN A 39 -8.82 -2.27 18.40
N SER A 40 -8.10 -1.77 19.40
CA SER A 40 -6.87 -0.99 19.23
C SER A 40 -5.62 -1.80 19.63
N GLU A 41 -5.69 -3.13 19.58
CA GLU A 41 -4.56 -4.00 19.92
C GLU A 41 -3.62 -4.16 18.73
N GLY A 42 -2.33 -4.24 19.00
CA GLY A 42 -1.31 -4.52 18.00
C GLY A 42 -1.09 -3.39 16.98
N PHE A 43 -1.02 -3.75 15.71
CA PHE A 43 -0.65 -2.86 14.62
C PHE A 43 -1.53 -3.07 13.38
N VAL A 44 -1.60 -2.04 12.58
CA VAL A 44 -2.15 -2.10 11.21
C VAL A 44 -1.00 -2.05 10.22
N GLY A 45 -0.81 -3.14 9.47
CA GLY A 45 0.10 -3.21 8.33
C GLY A 45 -0.64 -2.83 7.05
N VAL A 46 -0.05 -1.94 6.25
CA VAL A 46 -0.61 -1.48 4.96
C VAL A 46 0.44 -1.66 3.89
N ALA A 47 0.13 -2.40 2.84
CA ALA A 47 1.05 -2.71 1.75
C ALA A 47 0.48 -2.27 0.40
N LEU A 48 1.30 -1.55 -0.39
CA LEU A 48 0.97 -1.06 -1.73
C LEU A 48 1.62 -1.97 -2.77
N PHE A 49 0.82 -2.54 -3.66
CA PHE A 49 1.25 -3.48 -4.71
C PHE A 49 1.07 -2.87 -6.09
N VAL A 50 2.01 -3.18 -6.99
CA VAL A 50 1.98 -2.82 -8.43
C VAL A 50 1.52 -3.98 -9.31
N ALA A 51 1.45 -5.19 -8.78
CA ALA A 51 1.14 -6.40 -9.52
C ALA A 51 0.42 -7.43 -8.63
N ARG A 52 -0.15 -8.45 -9.28
CA ARG A 52 -0.84 -9.56 -8.60
C ARG A 52 0.09 -10.48 -7.81
N ASP A 53 1.39 -10.45 -8.09
CA ASP A 53 2.34 -11.33 -7.45
C ASP A 53 2.45 -11.02 -5.95
N GLY A 54 2.18 -12.03 -5.13
CA GLY A 54 2.15 -11.90 -3.67
C GLY A 54 0.92 -11.20 -3.07
N PHE A 55 0.08 -10.53 -3.87
CA PHE A 55 -1.13 -9.87 -3.37
C PHE A 55 -2.20 -10.89 -2.94
N PRO A 56 -2.88 -10.66 -1.81
CA PRO A 56 -2.68 -9.61 -0.80
C PRO A 56 -1.76 -10.01 0.36
N ASP A 57 -1.29 -11.28 0.41
CA ASP A 57 -0.76 -11.93 1.62
C ASP A 57 0.74 -11.77 1.81
N LYS A 58 1.51 -11.58 0.73
CA LYS A 58 2.99 -11.53 0.76
C LYS A 58 3.48 -10.08 0.68
N SER A 59 3.50 -9.40 1.82
CA SER A 59 3.94 -7.99 1.90
C SER A 59 5.38 -7.76 1.44
N GLU A 60 6.22 -8.79 1.41
CA GLU A 60 7.58 -8.75 0.86
C GLU A 60 7.62 -8.55 -0.67
N HIS A 61 6.50 -8.79 -1.38
CA HIS A 61 6.36 -8.52 -2.81
C HIS A 61 5.71 -7.16 -3.10
N ALA A 62 5.33 -6.42 -2.06
CA ALA A 62 4.76 -5.08 -2.22
C ALA A 62 5.85 -4.07 -2.66
N LEU A 63 5.43 -3.03 -3.38
CA LEU A 63 6.28 -1.88 -3.70
C LEU A 63 6.78 -1.21 -2.43
N VAL A 64 5.87 -1.03 -1.46
CA VAL A 64 6.17 -0.43 -0.16
C VAL A 64 5.15 -0.90 0.87
N GLY A 65 5.63 -1.15 2.10
CA GLY A 65 4.81 -1.44 3.26
C GLY A 65 5.00 -0.38 4.35
N LYS A 66 3.92 -0.09 5.08
CA LYS A 66 3.92 0.76 6.27
C LYS A 66 3.20 0.08 7.40
N ARG A 67 3.58 0.39 8.63
CA ARG A 67 2.97 -0.16 9.85
C ARG A 67 2.71 0.98 10.83
N VAL A 68 1.50 1.03 11.37
CA VAL A 68 1.08 2.01 12.37
C VAL A 68 0.43 1.30 13.56
N PRO A 69 0.47 1.85 14.78
CA PRO A 69 -0.31 1.31 15.90
C PRO A 69 -1.79 1.25 15.55
N ALA A 70 -2.49 0.20 15.97
CA ALA A 70 -3.92 0.10 15.83
C ALA A 70 -4.62 1.13 16.75
N GLY A 71 -5.74 1.70 16.31
CA GLY A 71 -6.49 2.72 17.05
C GLY A 71 -7.76 3.13 16.31
N ASP A 72 -8.54 4.01 16.92
CA ASP A 72 -9.85 4.44 16.40
C ASP A 72 -9.78 5.10 15.02
N HIS A 73 -8.64 5.74 14.69
CA HIS A 73 -8.39 6.42 13.43
C HIS A 73 -7.02 6.04 12.88
N CYS A 74 -6.98 4.99 12.08
CA CYS A 74 -5.75 4.59 11.39
C CYS A 74 -5.69 5.23 10.00
N VAL A 75 -4.66 6.05 9.78
CA VAL A 75 -4.39 6.69 8.50
C VAL A 75 -2.95 6.42 8.09
N VAL A 76 -2.76 5.99 6.85
CA VAL A 76 -1.44 5.79 6.26
C VAL A 76 -1.31 6.61 4.98
N MET A 77 -0.18 7.30 4.82
CA MET A 77 0.14 8.06 3.61
C MET A 77 1.25 7.38 2.83
N PHE A 78 1.07 7.21 1.54
CA PHE A 78 2.15 6.91 0.59
C PHE A 78 2.39 8.17 -0.24
N GLU A 79 3.59 8.74 -0.14
CA GLU A 79 3.95 10.01 -0.77
C GLU A 79 4.79 9.78 -2.01
N ASN A 80 4.65 10.69 -3.00
CA ASN A 80 5.43 10.69 -4.23
C ASN A 80 5.37 9.35 -5.00
N VAL A 81 4.21 8.71 -4.98
CA VAL A 81 3.96 7.47 -5.73
C VAL A 81 3.81 7.83 -7.21
N PRO A 82 4.57 7.22 -8.14
CA PRO A 82 4.39 7.43 -9.57
C PRO A 82 2.93 7.16 -9.99
N TYR A 83 2.43 7.86 -11.00
CA TYR A 83 1.12 7.56 -11.57
C TYR A 83 1.10 6.14 -12.13
N GLY A 84 0.00 5.43 -11.92
CA GLY A 84 -0.09 4.03 -12.33
C GLY A 84 -1.21 3.26 -11.65
N CYS A 85 -1.22 1.95 -11.89
CA CYS A 85 -2.23 1.03 -11.37
C CYS A 85 -1.67 0.31 -10.13
N TYR A 86 -2.41 0.38 -9.02
CA TYR A 86 -2.01 -0.14 -7.72
C TYR A 86 -3.14 -0.90 -7.04
N ALA A 87 -2.82 -1.69 -6.04
CA ALA A 87 -3.77 -2.21 -5.06
C ALA A 87 -3.16 -2.11 -3.66
N VAL A 88 -4.01 -1.88 -2.66
CA VAL A 88 -3.61 -1.85 -1.25
C VAL A 88 -4.18 -3.07 -0.55
N SER A 89 -3.36 -3.71 0.29
CA SER A 89 -3.80 -4.67 1.29
C SER A 89 -3.55 -4.14 2.70
N VAL A 90 -4.43 -4.51 3.63
CA VAL A 90 -4.38 -4.11 5.03
C VAL A 90 -4.53 -5.35 5.90
N LEU A 91 -3.68 -5.47 6.90
CA LEU A 91 -3.71 -6.48 7.96
C LEU A 91 -3.82 -5.78 9.32
N HIS A 92 -4.80 -6.19 10.14
CA HIS A 92 -4.82 -5.84 11.55
C HIS A 92 -4.15 -6.96 12.36
N ASP A 93 -2.87 -6.81 12.60
CA ASP A 93 -1.97 -7.74 13.33
C ASP A 93 -2.11 -7.48 14.82
N GLU A 94 -3.11 -8.10 15.45
CA GLU A 94 -3.51 -7.85 16.84
C GLU A 94 -2.47 -8.36 17.85
N ASN A 95 -1.72 -9.41 17.52
CA ASN A 95 -0.69 -9.98 18.39
C ASN A 95 0.73 -9.52 18.04
N SER A 96 0.88 -8.64 17.04
CA SER A 96 2.14 -8.02 16.63
C SER A 96 3.20 -9.02 16.10
N ASN A 97 2.78 -10.15 15.54
CA ASN A 97 3.68 -11.18 15.02
C ASN A 97 4.13 -10.96 13.57
N GLY A 98 3.57 -9.94 12.88
CA GLY A 98 3.95 -9.52 11.53
C GLY A 98 3.33 -10.34 10.41
N LYS A 99 2.34 -11.19 10.69
CA LYS A 99 1.72 -12.07 9.68
C LYS A 99 0.26 -12.33 10.01
N MET A 100 -0.53 -12.71 9.00
CA MET A 100 -1.91 -13.14 9.15
C MET A 100 -1.98 -14.50 9.88
N ASP A 101 -2.56 -14.52 11.06
CA ASP A 101 -2.90 -15.76 11.74
C ASP A 101 -4.14 -16.40 11.14
N LYS A 102 -4.07 -17.73 10.97
CA LYS A 102 -5.15 -18.52 10.37
C LYS A 102 -5.50 -19.71 11.28
N THR A 103 -6.75 -20.15 11.18
CA THR A 103 -7.14 -21.44 11.76
C THR A 103 -6.46 -22.58 11.02
N PHE A 104 -6.54 -23.82 11.55
CA PHE A 104 -5.95 -24.99 10.87
C PHE A 104 -6.58 -25.28 9.49
N ILE A 105 -7.81 -24.79 9.23
CA ILE A 105 -8.50 -24.88 7.93
C ILE A 105 -8.29 -23.63 7.05
N GLY A 106 -7.36 -22.71 7.44
CA GLY A 106 -6.96 -21.56 6.65
C GLY A 106 -7.85 -20.32 6.78
N ILE A 107 -8.84 -20.29 7.70
CA ILE A 107 -9.67 -19.09 7.92
C ILE A 107 -8.88 -18.05 8.71
N PRO A 108 -8.82 -16.78 8.24
CA PRO A 108 -8.21 -15.67 8.97
C PRO A 108 -8.78 -15.50 10.38
N LYS A 109 -7.91 -15.35 11.36
CA LYS A 109 -8.25 -15.02 12.75
C LYS A 109 -8.24 -13.52 13.01
N GLU A 110 -7.48 -12.80 12.21
CA GLU A 110 -7.23 -11.36 12.29
C GLU A 110 -7.98 -10.61 11.21
N GLY A 111 -8.01 -9.29 11.35
CA GLY A 111 -8.69 -8.40 10.42
C GLY A 111 -7.90 -8.21 9.13
N PHE A 112 -8.61 -8.11 8.02
CA PHE A 112 -8.01 -7.81 6.72
C PHE A 112 -8.92 -6.91 5.88
N GLY A 113 -8.32 -6.19 4.97
CA GLY A 113 -9.01 -5.35 3.99
C GLY A 113 -8.19 -5.15 2.73
N THR A 114 -8.84 -4.76 1.64
CA THR A 114 -8.16 -4.35 0.42
C THR A 114 -8.86 -3.13 -0.18
N SER A 115 -8.14 -2.37 -1.01
CA SER A 115 -8.73 -1.27 -1.78
C SER A 115 -9.97 -1.74 -2.57
N ASN A 116 -10.89 -0.82 -2.83
CA ASN A 116 -12.21 -1.04 -3.44
C ASN A 116 -13.20 -1.89 -2.60
N ASN A 117 -12.82 -2.38 -1.43
CA ASN A 117 -13.68 -3.16 -0.54
C ASN A 117 -14.48 -4.27 -1.26
N PRO A 118 -13.84 -5.16 -2.03
CA PRO A 118 -14.55 -6.20 -2.75
C PRO A 118 -15.31 -7.11 -1.79
N LYS A 119 -16.43 -7.65 -2.23
CA LYS A 119 -17.21 -8.59 -1.42
C LYS A 119 -16.39 -9.85 -1.11
N ILE A 120 -16.31 -10.20 0.17
CA ILE A 120 -15.61 -11.40 0.61
C ILE A 120 -16.40 -12.62 0.10
N ARG A 121 -15.70 -13.48 -0.63
CA ARG A 121 -16.18 -14.75 -1.17
C ARG A 121 -15.31 -15.90 -0.63
N MET A 122 -15.18 -16.97 -1.38
CA MET A 122 -14.22 -18.04 -1.05
C MET A 122 -12.80 -17.61 -1.44
N GLY A 123 -11.93 -17.42 -0.43
CA GLY A 123 -10.55 -16.98 -0.59
C GLY A 123 -10.33 -15.46 -0.46
N PRO A 124 -9.07 -15.02 -0.50
CA PRO A 124 -8.71 -13.61 -0.42
C PRO A 124 -9.14 -12.85 -1.69
N PRO A 125 -9.41 -11.52 -1.56
CA PRO A 125 -9.64 -10.66 -2.73
C PRO A 125 -8.48 -10.70 -3.72
N SER A 126 -8.81 -10.67 -5.00
CA SER A 126 -7.80 -10.63 -6.06
C SER A 126 -7.27 -9.22 -6.31
N PHE A 127 -6.07 -9.13 -6.90
CA PHE A 127 -5.51 -7.85 -7.36
C PHE A 127 -6.46 -7.15 -8.36
N ALA A 128 -7.10 -7.90 -9.25
CA ALA A 128 -8.00 -7.35 -10.26
C ALA A 128 -9.26 -6.69 -9.65
N GLU A 129 -9.78 -7.20 -8.52
CA GLU A 129 -10.91 -6.63 -7.80
C GLU A 129 -10.51 -5.43 -6.93
N SER A 130 -9.25 -5.38 -6.51
CA SER A 130 -8.72 -4.38 -5.58
C SER A 130 -7.98 -3.23 -6.25
N LYS A 131 -7.59 -3.37 -7.52
CA LYS A 131 -6.77 -2.36 -8.22
C LYS A 131 -7.51 -1.04 -8.44
N PHE A 132 -6.77 0.04 -8.32
CA PHE A 132 -7.19 1.41 -8.63
C PHE A 132 -6.11 2.11 -9.46
N GLU A 133 -6.45 3.21 -10.08
CA GLU A 133 -5.52 4.06 -10.83
C GLU A 133 -5.19 5.31 -10.01
N LEU A 134 -3.90 5.61 -9.89
CA LEU A 134 -3.40 6.89 -9.38
C LEU A 134 -3.01 7.73 -10.59
N ASP A 135 -3.81 8.76 -10.89
CA ASP A 135 -3.65 9.68 -12.03
C ASP A 135 -3.72 11.15 -11.61
N SER A 136 -3.74 11.41 -10.31
CA SER A 136 -3.92 12.73 -9.71
C SER A 136 -2.94 12.96 -8.55
N LYS A 137 -2.75 14.22 -8.14
CA LYS A 137 -1.81 14.60 -7.06
C LYS A 137 -2.19 14.02 -5.70
N GLU A 138 -3.47 13.75 -5.47
CA GLU A 138 -3.96 13.18 -4.23
C GLU A 138 -5.10 12.21 -4.51
N LEU A 139 -5.01 11.02 -3.90
CA LEU A 139 -6.06 10.01 -3.89
C LEU A 139 -6.32 9.58 -2.46
N THR A 140 -7.58 9.57 -2.05
CA THR A 140 -8.00 9.05 -0.74
C THR A 140 -8.76 7.75 -0.92
N LEU A 141 -8.32 6.73 -0.20
CA LEU A 141 -8.96 5.42 -0.12
C LEU A 141 -9.59 5.23 1.26
N HIS A 142 -10.74 4.59 1.32
CA HIS A 142 -11.39 4.09 2.52
C HIS A 142 -11.43 2.58 2.47
N ILE A 143 -10.75 1.92 3.41
CA ILE A 143 -10.67 0.47 3.47
C ILE A 143 -11.33 -0.02 4.75
N ASN A 144 -12.41 -0.79 4.59
CA ASN A 144 -13.13 -1.40 5.69
C ASN A 144 -12.47 -2.72 6.09
N MET A 145 -12.19 -2.87 7.37
CA MET A 145 -11.66 -4.11 7.92
C MET A 145 -12.74 -5.19 8.01
N ASN A 146 -12.37 -6.42 7.68
CA ASN A 146 -13.23 -7.60 7.73
C ASN A 146 -12.66 -8.63 8.71
N TYR A 147 -13.54 -9.24 9.55
CA TYR A 147 -13.19 -10.24 10.55
C TYR A 147 -14.08 -11.46 10.37
N LEU A 148 -13.53 -12.58 9.87
CA LEU A 148 -14.34 -13.75 9.51
C LEU A 148 -14.77 -14.59 10.72
N ASN A 149 -14.00 -14.56 11.80
CA ASN A 149 -14.29 -15.33 13.01
C ASN A 149 -15.46 -14.77 13.85
N GLN A 150 -15.94 -13.55 13.60
CA GLN A 150 -17.10 -12.97 14.29
C GLN A 150 -18.44 -13.39 13.65
N ARG A 151 -18.45 -13.75 12.37
CA ARG A 151 -19.70 -14.14 11.67
C ARG A 151 -20.29 -15.46 12.14
N SER A 152 -19.47 -16.36 12.67
CA SER A 152 -19.95 -17.65 13.20
C SER A 152 -20.66 -17.54 14.53
N ILE A 153 -20.50 -16.46 15.29
CA ILE A 153 -21.12 -16.27 16.61
C ILE A 153 -22.52 -15.65 16.48
N GLN A 154 -22.75 -14.79 15.47
CA GLN A 154 -24.05 -14.13 15.26
C GLN A 154 -25.10 -14.99 14.52
N GLN A 155 -24.69 -16.10 13.90
CA GLN A 155 -25.62 -17.02 13.23
C GLN A 155 -26.15 -18.14 14.16
N GLN A 156 -25.75 -18.15 15.45
CA GLN A 156 -26.21 -19.12 16.45
C GLN A 156 -27.10 -18.49 17.54
N GLN A 157 -27.51 -17.23 17.35
CA GLN A 157 -28.55 -16.57 18.16
C GLN A 157 -29.76 -16.25 17.27
#